data_66e5b8a9334378154711000b29c12f24
#
_entry.id   66e5b8a9334378154711000b29c12f24
#
_cell.length_a   1.000
_cell.length_b   1.000
_cell.length_c   1.000
_cell.angle_alpha   90.00
_cell.angle_beta   90.00
_cell.angle_gamma   90.00
#
_symmetry.space_group_name_H-M   'P 1'
#
loop_
_entity.id
_entity.type
_entity.pdbx_description
1 polymer ?
#
loop_
_entity_poly.entity_id
_entity_poly.type
_entity_poly.pdbx_seq_one_letter_code
_entity_poly.pdbx_strand_id
1 'polypeptide(L)'
;AENEKIKIDFNLEQQKTNDLSKDKQALNEKITGAAVLKAYKITALAYKSKGVEKEKETDKAARTDKIKVCFTVSENKLVSSGYKRFFVRIARPDNVILTRGPAYTFQFLGQTLQFSAMETLNYEGDAADVCTYFEHPVNGAEMVKGKYFVNIFTEDREIGQTTFELK
;
A
#
# COMPACT_ATOMS: atom_id res chain seq x y z
N ALA A 1 -22.86 -58.54 -9.54
CA ALA A 1 -21.45 -58.42 -9.18
C ALA A 1 -20.70 -57.37 -10.03
N GLU A 2 -20.91 -57.28 -11.34
CA GLU A 2 -20.25 -56.25 -12.18
C GLU A 2 -20.75 -54.82 -11.91
N ASN A 3 -22.00 -54.62 -11.60
CA ASN A 3 -22.58 -53.33 -11.30
C ASN A 3 -22.07 -52.71 -9.98
N GLU A 4 -21.78 -53.52 -9.00
CA GLU A 4 -21.22 -53.09 -7.72
C GLU A 4 -19.76 -52.65 -7.87
N LYS A 5 -18.97 -53.35 -8.66
CA LYS A 5 -17.58 -53.06 -8.96
C LYS A 5 -17.43 -51.71 -9.70
N ILE A 6 -18.29 -51.45 -10.70
CA ILE A 6 -18.34 -50.20 -11.45
C ILE A 6 -18.71 -49.02 -10.53
N LYS A 7 -19.64 -49.17 -9.60
CA LYS A 7 -20.03 -48.16 -8.63
C LYS A 7 -18.89 -47.81 -7.65
N ILE A 8 -18.13 -48.81 -7.18
CA ILE A 8 -17.00 -48.62 -6.30
C ILE A 8 -15.89 -47.85 -7.03
N ASP A 9 -15.54 -48.23 -8.23
CA ASP A 9 -14.52 -47.58 -9.06
C ASP A 9 -14.90 -46.13 -9.39
N PHE A 10 -16.14 -45.84 -9.71
CA PHE A 10 -16.63 -44.51 -9.96
C PHE A 10 -16.56 -43.61 -8.70
N ASN A 11 -16.93 -44.09 -7.55
CA ASN A 11 -16.83 -43.39 -6.30
C ASN A 11 -15.39 -43.09 -5.90
N LEU A 12 -14.46 -44.02 -6.15
CA LEU A 12 -13.03 -43.82 -5.90
C LEU A 12 -12.43 -42.72 -6.79
N GLU A 13 -12.75 -42.70 -8.07
CA GLU A 13 -12.31 -41.67 -9.00
C GLU A 13 -12.88 -40.28 -8.63
N GLN A 14 -14.13 -40.23 -8.22
CA GLN A 14 -14.76 -38.98 -7.78
C GLN A 14 -14.14 -38.41 -6.51
N GLN A 15 -13.77 -39.28 -5.55
CA GLN A 15 -13.02 -38.86 -4.35
C GLN A 15 -11.64 -38.31 -4.70
N LYS A 16 -10.89 -38.99 -5.57
CA LYS A 16 -9.58 -38.52 -6.03
C LYS A 16 -9.65 -37.15 -6.71
N THR A 17 -10.63 -36.92 -7.55
CA THR A 17 -10.85 -35.64 -8.24
C THR A 17 -11.18 -34.54 -7.25
N ASN A 18 -12.02 -34.77 -6.26
CA ASN A 18 -12.36 -33.82 -5.21
C ASN A 18 -11.15 -33.47 -4.33
N ASP A 19 -10.33 -34.45 -3.95
CA ASP A 19 -9.12 -34.23 -3.18
C ASP A 19 -8.07 -33.40 -3.93
N LEU A 20 -7.88 -33.66 -5.23
CA LEU A 20 -7.02 -32.86 -6.10
C LEU A 20 -7.51 -31.42 -6.25
N SER A 21 -8.82 -31.18 -6.37
CA SER A 21 -9.41 -29.85 -6.43
C SER A 21 -9.19 -29.08 -5.13
N LYS A 22 -9.34 -29.70 -3.97
CA LYS A 22 -9.08 -29.10 -2.65
C LYS A 22 -7.61 -28.72 -2.48
N ASP A 23 -6.68 -29.59 -2.84
CA ASP A 23 -5.24 -29.34 -2.78
C ASP A 23 -4.84 -28.19 -3.70
N LYS A 24 -5.39 -28.13 -4.90
CA LYS A 24 -5.15 -27.06 -5.86
C LYS A 24 -5.67 -25.72 -5.36
N GLN A 25 -6.85 -25.69 -4.75
CA GLN A 25 -7.44 -24.51 -4.15
C GLN A 25 -6.61 -24.01 -2.95
N ALA A 26 -6.22 -24.90 -2.06
CA ALA A 26 -5.35 -24.57 -0.91
C ALA A 26 -4.00 -24.02 -1.36
N LEU A 27 -3.40 -24.58 -2.42
CA LEU A 27 -2.14 -24.11 -2.98
C LEU A 27 -2.30 -22.70 -3.61
N ASN A 28 -3.37 -22.45 -4.34
CA ASN A 28 -3.68 -21.13 -4.90
C ASN A 28 -3.92 -20.07 -3.81
N GLU A 29 -4.60 -20.40 -2.73
CA GLU A 29 -4.79 -19.53 -1.58
C GLU A 29 -3.47 -19.17 -0.91
N LYS A 30 -2.55 -20.14 -0.74
CA LYS A 30 -1.20 -19.89 -0.22
C LYS A 30 -0.38 -18.97 -1.14
N ILE A 31 -0.42 -19.18 -2.45
CA ILE A 31 0.27 -18.35 -3.43
C ILE A 31 -0.29 -16.93 -3.41
N THR A 32 -1.60 -16.77 -3.39
CA THR A 32 -2.27 -15.46 -3.33
C THR A 32 -1.93 -14.72 -2.03
N GLY A 33 -1.90 -15.42 -0.89
CA GLY A 33 -1.49 -14.86 0.39
C GLY A 33 -0.01 -14.50 0.46
N ALA A 34 0.86 -15.23 -0.23
CA ALA A 34 2.29 -14.95 -0.30
C ALA A 34 2.66 -13.90 -1.35
N ALA A 35 1.84 -13.72 -2.40
CA ALA A 35 2.03 -12.74 -3.47
C ALA A 35 1.58 -11.33 -3.03
N VAL A 36 2.08 -10.86 -1.89
CA VAL A 36 1.71 -9.60 -1.26
C VAL A 36 2.94 -8.71 -1.12
N LEU A 37 2.83 -7.49 -1.61
CA LEU A 37 3.81 -6.47 -1.35
C LEU A 37 3.68 -5.94 0.08
N LYS A 38 4.81 -5.66 0.71
CA LYS A 38 4.90 -5.00 2.00
C LYS A 38 5.85 -3.83 1.91
N ALA A 39 5.56 -2.77 2.63
CA ALA A 39 6.47 -1.65 2.80
C ALA A 39 7.15 -1.75 4.17
N TYR A 40 8.45 -1.52 4.18
CA TYR A 40 9.26 -1.48 5.40
C TYR A 40 10.26 -0.34 5.33
N LYS A 41 10.97 -0.07 6.43
CA LYS A 41 11.86 1.11 6.57
C LYS A 41 11.15 2.41 6.20
N ILE A 42 9.91 2.56 6.63
CA ILE A 42 9.08 3.69 6.30
C ILE A 42 9.52 4.90 7.11
N THR A 43 9.84 6.00 6.43
CA THR A 43 10.21 7.27 7.05
C THR A 43 9.30 8.38 6.53
N ALA A 44 8.93 9.29 7.42
CA ALA A 44 8.17 10.48 7.06
C ALA A 44 8.85 11.69 7.69
N LEU A 45 9.31 12.62 6.87
CA LEU A 45 10.03 13.81 7.28
C LEU A 45 9.35 15.06 6.74
N ALA A 46 9.23 16.07 7.57
CA ALA A 46 8.70 17.36 7.20
C ALA A 46 9.80 18.33 6.80
N TYR A 47 9.54 19.14 5.79
CA TYR A 47 10.49 20.10 5.24
C TYR A 47 9.85 21.47 5.09
N LYS A 48 10.69 22.48 5.21
CA LYS A 48 10.39 23.85 4.78
C LYS A 48 11.15 24.12 3.48
N SER A 49 10.43 24.53 2.43
CA SER A 49 11.04 24.95 1.19
C SER A 49 11.71 26.31 1.35
N LYS A 50 12.93 26.42 0.86
CA LYS A 50 13.74 27.66 0.87
C LYS A 50 14.13 28.04 -0.57
N GLY A 51 13.13 28.31 -1.44
CA GLY A 51 13.37 28.58 -2.86
C GLY A 51 13.49 27.32 -3.72
N VAL A 52 13.94 27.47 -4.96
CA VAL A 52 13.76 26.46 -6.02
C VAL A 52 14.50 25.14 -5.79
N GLU A 53 15.51 25.07 -4.94
CA GLU A 53 16.30 23.85 -4.75
C GLU A 53 16.77 23.63 -3.31
N LYS A 54 16.25 24.38 -2.35
CA LYS A 54 16.70 24.27 -0.96
C LYS A 54 15.55 23.86 -0.04
N GLU A 55 15.69 22.70 0.55
CA GLU A 55 14.79 22.17 1.56
C GLU A 55 15.51 22.08 2.90
N LYS A 56 14.83 22.45 3.96
CA LYS A 56 15.33 22.26 5.33
C LYS A 56 14.34 21.43 6.11
N GLU A 57 14.83 20.33 6.69
CA GLU A 57 14.04 19.52 7.60
C GLU A 57 13.57 20.35 8.80
N THR A 58 12.32 20.15 9.20
CA THR A 58 11.71 20.84 10.33
C THR A 58 10.77 19.91 11.08
N ASP A 59 10.66 20.09 12.36
CA ASP A 59 9.66 19.43 13.21
C ASP A 59 8.52 20.37 13.62
N LYS A 60 8.53 21.60 13.10
CA LYS A 60 7.53 22.63 13.45
C LYS A 60 6.39 22.70 12.44
N ALA A 61 5.18 22.50 12.93
CA ALA A 61 3.96 22.56 12.11
C ALA A 61 3.86 23.85 11.30
N ALA A 62 4.08 25.01 11.93
CA ALA A 62 4.01 26.31 11.31
C ALA A 62 5.04 26.54 10.18
N ARG A 63 6.05 25.69 10.09
CA ARG A 63 7.13 25.82 9.10
C ARG A 63 7.09 24.69 8.04
N THR A 64 6.20 23.73 8.19
CA THR A 64 6.10 22.58 7.29
C THR A 64 5.26 22.96 6.07
N ASP A 65 5.86 22.88 4.90
CA ASP A 65 5.17 23.05 3.63
C ASP A 65 5.30 21.82 2.71
N LYS A 66 6.11 20.84 3.10
CA LYS A 66 6.33 19.61 2.36
C LYS A 66 6.59 18.44 3.29
N ILE A 67 6.06 17.28 2.97
CA ILE A 67 6.31 16.02 3.69
C ILE A 67 6.87 15.01 2.71
N LYS A 68 8.02 14.45 3.02
CA LYS A 68 8.65 13.39 2.26
C LYS A 68 8.40 12.06 2.94
N VAL A 69 7.83 11.11 2.23
CA VAL A 69 7.63 9.75 2.69
C VAL A 69 8.47 8.81 1.83
N CYS A 70 9.37 8.09 2.46
CA CYS A 70 10.18 7.06 1.82
C CYS A 70 9.91 5.71 2.46
N PHE A 71 9.90 4.67 1.66
CA PHE A 71 9.76 3.29 2.11
C PHE A 71 10.44 2.34 1.14
N THR A 72 10.74 1.14 1.61
CA THR A 72 11.25 0.07 0.77
C THR A 72 10.14 -0.94 0.51
N VAL A 73 9.86 -1.21 -0.76
CA VAL A 73 8.95 -2.29 -1.17
C VAL A 73 9.68 -3.62 -1.06
N SER A 74 9.04 -4.60 -0.46
CA SER A 74 9.64 -5.92 -0.24
C SER A 74 9.95 -6.66 -1.53
N GLU A 75 11.03 -7.43 -1.52
CA GLU A 75 11.26 -8.43 -2.55
C GLU A 75 10.16 -9.50 -2.49
N ASN A 76 9.56 -9.80 -3.63
CA ASN A 76 8.60 -10.88 -3.74
C ASN A 76 8.45 -11.35 -5.20
N LYS A 77 9.06 -12.47 -5.52
CA LYS A 77 9.03 -13.07 -6.87
C LYS A 77 7.68 -13.66 -7.25
N LEU A 78 6.76 -13.81 -6.29
CA LEU A 78 5.40 -14.28 -6.54
C LEU A 78 4.46 -13.16 -7.02
N VAL A 79 4.85 -11.92 -6.82
CA VAL A 79 4.10 -10.76 -7.32
C VAL A 79 4.45 -10.53 -8.79
N SER A 80 3.43 -10.40 -9.63
CA SER A 80 3.60 -10.16 -11.05
C SER A 80 4.37 -8.85 -11.29
N SER A 81 5.33 -8.90 -12.23
CA SER A 81 6.07 -7.72 -12.66
C SER A 81 5.16 -6.72 -13.38
N GLY A 82 5.52 -5.47 -13.33
CA GLY A 82 4.81 -4.38 -14.01
C GLY A 82 4.70 -3.13 -13.16
N TYR A 83 3.99 -2.14 -13.69
CA TYR A 83 3.78 -0.88 -12.97
C TYR A 83 2.83 -1.08 -11.79
N LYS A 84 3.29 -0.68 -10.61
CA LYS A 84 2.52 -0.69 -9.36
C LYS A 84 2.36 0.74 -8.86
N ARG A 85 1.15 1.11 -8.49
CA ARG A 85 0.85 2.41 -7.90
C ARG A 85 0.79 2.28 -6.39
N PHE A 86 1.47 3.19 -5.73
CA PHE A 86 1.49 3.29 -4.28
C PHE A 86 0.84 4.60 -3.87
N PHE A 87 -0.12 4.52 -2.98
CA PHE A 87 -0.85 5.68 -2.47
C PHE A 87 -0.47 5.91 -1.02
N VAL A 88 -0.06 7.11 -0.71
CA VAL A 88 0.30 7.52 0.64
C VAL A 88 -0.80 8.43 1.19
N ARG A 89 -1.37 8.05 2.30
CA ARG A 89 -2.36 8.85 3.03
C ARG A 89 -1.72 9.37 4.32
N ILE A 90 -1.76 10.67 4.49
CA ILE A 90 -1.24 11.35 5.68
C ILE A 90 -2.43 11.95 6.41
N ALA A 91 -2.70 11.45 7.61
CA ALA A 91 -3.77 11.95 8.47
C ALA A 91 -3.20 12.88 9.54
N ARG A 92 -3.82 14.05 9.69
CA ARG A 92 -3.54 14.99 10.77
C ARG A 92 -3.98 14.40 12.12
N PRO A 93 -3.54 14.99 13.24
CA PRO A 93 -3.98 14.56 14.57
C PRO A 93 -5.51 14.56 14.77
N ASP A 94 -6.23 15.38 14.02
CA ASP A 94 -7.70 15.47 14.01
C ASP A 94 -8.38 14.54 12.97
N ASN A 95 -7.64 13.57 12.41
CA ASN A 95 -8.09 12.59 11.41
C ASN A 95 -8.44 13.18 10.03
N VAL A 96 -8.09 14.42 9.76
CA VAL A 96 -8.24 15.01 8.42
C VAL A 96 -7.10 14.52 7.52
N ILE A 97 -7.45 14.01 6.36
CA ILE A 97 -6.46 13.56 5.37
C ILE A 97 -5.90 14.77 4.62
N LEU A 98 -4.59 14.90 4.61
CA LEU A 98 -3.90 15.88 3.78
C LEU A 98 -4.06 15.50 2.32
N THR A 99 -4.58 16.41 1.51
CA THR A 99 -4.78 16.19 0.08
C THR A 99 -4.58 17.48 -0.69
N ARG A 100 -4.22 17.37 -1.96
CA ARG A 100 -4.07 18.51 -2.87
C ARG A 100 -5.40 18.98 -3.45
N GLY A 101 -6.45 18.22 -3.27
CA GLY A 101 -7.78 18.56 -3.76
C GLY A 101 -8.69 17.35 -3.92
N PRO A 102 -9.96 17.58 -4.29
CA PRO A 102 -10.96 16.51 -4.38
C PRO A 102 -10.71 15.51 -5.51
N ALA A 103 -9.88 15.83 -6.49
CA ALA A 103 -9.50 14.93 -7.57
C ALA A 103 -8.45 13.88 -7.17
N TYR A 104 -7.76 14.09 -6.05
CA TYR A 104 -6.70 13.18 -5.57
C TYR A 104 -7.30 12.03 -4.76
N THR A 105 -7.95 11.12 -5.45
CA THR A 105 -8.62 9.96 -4.87
C THR A 105 -8.24 8.68 -5.61
N PHE A 106 -8.40 7.55 -4.93
CA PHE A 106 -8.21 6.23 -5.52
C PHE A 106 -9.32 5.28 -5.05
N GLN A 107 -9.54 4.22 -5.82
CA GLN A 107 -10.49 3.19 -5.46
C GLN A 107 -9.79 2.13 -4.60
N PHE A 108 -10.36 1.86 -3.44
CA PHE A 108 -9.86 0.85 -2.52
C PHE A 108 -11.02 0.02 -1.99
N LEU A 109 -11.05 -1.26 -2.37
CA LEU A 109 -12.08 -2.23 -1.95
C LEU A 109 -13.52 -1.69 -2.15
N GLY A 110 -13.79 -1.08 -3.28
CA GLY A 110 -15.10 -0.51 -3.62
C GLY A 110 -15.39 0.85 -2.99
N GLN A 111 -14.45 1.44 -2.27
CA GLN A 111 -14.57 2.76 -1.66
C GLN A 111 -13.63 3.75 -2.35
N THR A 112 -14.07 5.00 -2.42
CA THR A 112 -13.21 6.10 -2.89
C THR A 112 -12.52 6.75 -1.69
N LEU A 113 -11.19 6.67 -1.67
CA LEU A 113 -10.35 7.24 -0.62
C LEU A 113 -9.49 8.38 -1.17
N GLN A 114 -9.26 9.41 -0.36
CA GLN A 114 -8.32 10.47 -0.66
C GLN A 114 -6.88 10.02 -0.40
N PHE A 115 -5.94 10.48 -1.21
CA PHE A 115 -4.52 10.28 -0.97
C PHE A 115 -3.77 11.62 -0.89
N SER A 116 -2.67 11.62 -0.14
CA SER A 116 -1.79 12.78 -0.01
C SER A 116 -0.75 12.81 -1.13
N ALA A 117 -0.20 11.65 -1.46
CA ALA A 117 0.80 11.48 -2.51
C ALA A 117 0.66 10.12 -3.18
N MET A 118 1.13 10.01 -4.39
CA MET A 118 1.14 8.78 -5.18
C MET A 118 2.46 8.64 -5.90
N GLU A 119 2.97 7.43 -5.99
CA GLU A 119 4.14 7.09 -6.79
C GLU A 119 3.89 5.82 -7.60
N THR A 120 4.44 5.77 -8.78
CA THR A 120 4.37 4.59 -9.65
C THR A 120 5.77 3.98 -9.77
N LEU A 121 5.87 2.70 -9.53
CA LEU A 121 7.10 1.91 -9.63
C LEU A 121 6.92 0.82 -10.68
N ASN A 122 7.90 0.66 -11.56
CA ASN A 122 8.01 -0.54 -12.38
C ASN A 122 8.64 -1.65 -11.53
N TYR A 123 7.81 -2.52 -10.99
CA TYR A 123 8.20 -3.57 -10.06
C TYR A 123 8.62 -4.83 -10.80
N GLU A 124 9.80 -5.35 -10.50
CA GLU A 124 10.39 -6.54 -11.13
C GLU A 124 10.63 -7.71 -10.17
N GLY A 125 10.01 -7.67 -9.01
CA GLY A 125 10.12 -8.71 -7.97
C GLY A 125 11.26 -8.50 -6.98
N ASP A 126 12.10 -7.50 -7.18
CA ASP A 126 13.20 -7.14 -6.27
C ASP A 126 12.78 -6.04 -5.29
N ALA A 127 13.45 -5.97 -4.14
CA ALA A 127 13.27 -4.87 -3.21
C ALA A 127 13.61 -3.54 -3.89
N ALA A 128 12.79 -2.53 -3.68
CA ALA A 128 12.98 -1.21 -4.28
C ALA A 128 12.62 -0.10 -3.31
N ASP A 129 13.42 0.94 -3.31
CA ASP A 129 13.17 2.14 -2.52
C ASP A 129 12.26 3.10 -3.29
N VAL A 130 11.24 3.59 -2.62
CA VAL A 130 10.26 4.53 -3.17
C VAL A 130 10.18 5.74 -2.26
N CYS A 131 10.28 6.91 -2.84
CA CYS A 131 10.07 8.17 -2.14
C CYS A 131 9.02 9.00 -2.87
N THR A 132 8.13 9.59 -2.10
CA THR A 132 7.11 10.49 -2.63
C THR A 132 6.98 11.72 -1.74
N TYR A 133 6.44 12.79 -2.29
CA TYR A 133 6.31 14.08 -1.61
C TYR A 133 4.86 14.53 -1.60
N PHE A 134 4.43 15.01 -0.45
CA PHE A 134 3.23 15.83 -0.32
C PHE A 134 3.65 17.29 -0.19
N GLU A 135 3.23 18.11 -1.14
CA GLU A 135 3.38 19.57 -1.06
C GLU A 135 2.08 20.17 -0.56
N HIS A 136 2.18 20.97 0.51
CA HIS A 136 1.03 21.63 1.07
C HIS A 136 0.48 22.67 0.09
N PRO A 137 -0.79 22.58 -0.34
CA PRO A 137 -1.37 23.57 -1.24
C PRO A 137 -1.52 24.93 -0.53
N VAL A 138 -1.36 26.02 -1.27
CA VAL A 138 -1.41 27.38 -0.74
C VAL A 138 -2.70 27.67 0.05
N ASN A 139 -3.81 27.09 -0.37
CA ASN A 139 -5.13 27.23 0.27
C ASN A 139 -5.60 25.93 0.93
N GLY A 140 -4.67 25.03 1.26
CA GLY A 140 -4.99 23.77 1.91
C GLY A 140 -5.23 23.92 3.41
N ALA A 141 -5.62 22.80 4.03
CA ALA A 141 -5.78 22.73 5.48
C ALA A 141 -4.43 23.01 6.17
N GLU A 142 -4.43 23.86 7.18
CA GLU A 142 -3.22 24.20 7.92
C GLU A 142 -2.58 22.99 8.60
N MET A 143 -1.26 22.99 8.66
CA MET A 143 -0.53 22.02 9.46
C MET A 143 -0.70 22.34 10.94
N VAL A 144 -1.18 21.36 11.69
CA VAL A 144 -1.39 21.48 13.13
C VAL A 144 -0.35 20.69 13.90
N LYS A 145 -0.13 21.05 15.14
CA LYS A 145 0.77 20.33 16.06
C LYS A 145 0.15 19.01 16.46
N GLY A 146 0.97 18.02 16.62
CA GLY A 146 0.57 16.70 17.12
C GLY A 146 1.07 15.54 16.26
N LYS A 147 0.53 14.38 16.51
CA LYS A 147 0.93 13.13 15.88
C LYS A 147 0.20 12.91 14.56
N TYR A 148 0.98 12.73 13.51
CA TYR A 148 0.50 12.42 12.16
C TYR A 148 0.62 10.93 11.89
N PHE A 149 -0.36 10.39 11.18
CA PHE A 149 -0.39 8.99 10.78
C PHE A 149 -0.19 8.88 9.28
N VAL A 150 0.73 8.02 8.88
CA VAL A 150 1.04 7.76 7.48
C VAL A 150 0.71 6.32 7.16
N ASN A 151 -0.15 6.11 6.18
CA ASN A 151 -0.53 4.79 5.71
C ASN A 151 -0.19 4.67 4.23
N ILE A 152 0.36 3.54 3.83
CA ILE A 152 0.76 3.25 2.45
C ILE A 152 -0.13 2.13 1.92
N PHE A 153 -0.77 2.39 0.79
CA PHE A 153 -1.70 1.48 0.14
C PHE A 153 -1.23 1.13 -1.27
N THR A 154 -1.53 -0.08 -1.68
CA THR A 154 -1.68 -0.45 -3.08
C THR A 154 -3.16 -0.37 -3.46
N GLU A 155 -3.52 -0.76 -4.68
CA GLU A 155 -4.92 -0.74 -5.13
C GLU A 155 -5.82 -1.73 -4.36
N ASP A 156 -5.24 -2.75 -3.74
CA ASP A 156 -5.96 -3.86 -3.10
C ASP A 156 -5.75 -3.98 -1.58
N ARG A 157 -4.72 -3.36 -1.02
CA ARG A 157 -4.42 -3.49 0.42
C ARG A 157 -3.53 -2.38 0.97
N GLU A 158 -3.56 -2.26 2.29
CA GLU A 158 -2.57 -1.49 3.04
C GLU A 158 -1.29 -2.31 3.20
N ILE A 159 -0.15 -1.73 2.86
CA ILE A 159 1.15 -2.42 2.88
C ILE A 159 2.09 -1.92 3.97
N GLY A 160 1.82 -0.81 4.59
CA GLY A 160 2.64 -0.27 5.66
C GLY A 160 2.06 0.97 6.30
N GLN A 161 2.58 1.30 7.47
CA GLN A 161 2.19 2.50 8.22
C GLN A 161 3.34 3.01 9.08
N THR A 162 3.34 4.30 9.32
CA THR A 162 4.24 4.95 10.27
C THR A 162 3.59 6.18 10.87
N THR A 163 4.26 6.80 11.80
CA THR A 163 3.82 8.05 12.44
C THR A 163 4.98 9.02 12.55
N PHE A 164 4.67 10.30 12.59
CA PHE A 164 5.61 11.35 12.93
C PHE A 164 4.90 12.45 13.69
N GLU A 165 5.64 13.30 14.38
CA GLU A 165 5.08 14.35 15.21
C GLU A 165 5.60 15.72 14.77
N LEU A 166 4.69 16.70 14.75
CA LEU A 166 5.00 18.11 14.53
C LEU A 166 4.74 18.93 15.80
N LYS A 167 5.68 19.80 16.14
CA LYS A 167 5.64 20.67 17.32
C LYS A 167 5.09 22.06 17.00
#